data_ce2304a129ee592ac7414f32be632834
#
_entry.id   ce2304a129ee592ac7414f32be632834
#
_cell.length_a   1.000
_cell.length_b   1.000
_cell.length_c   1.000
_cell.angle_alpha   90.00
_cell.angle_beta   90.00
_cell.angle_gamma   90.00
#
_symmetry.space_group_name_H-M   'P 1'
#
loop_
_entity.id
_entity.type
_entity.pdbx_description
1 polymer ?
#
loop_
_entity_poly.entity_id
_entity_poly.type
_entity_poly.pdbx_seq_one_letter_code
_entity_poly.pdbx_strand_id
1 'polypeptide(L)'
;MTTATIPRKALISISSYYGVIYPDGTKTGLFFTEALHPFEVLTQAGFEVDLASETGTFGLDDLSLTDRFLAGDDKAVYENPNHPFNVKLNSQLKKASDLRKEEYGLFFGSAGHAALYDYPSAGGLQEAAQDVWTRGGIVACVCHGPVLLPGVVDPASGKSIIDGKTVTGFTVEGEIVLKVFDKLTSDGVDLVVDAVTKAEADYSSPMHPFDDYSITAGRVITGANPASARSAAERAVTAFDELPRVAPTT
;
A
#
# COMPACT_ATOMS: atom_id res chain seq x y z
N MET A 1 -10.14 5.41 30.67
CA MET A 1 -9.81 4.58 29.47
C MET A 1 -8.29 4.58 29.38
N THR A 2 -7.66 3.42 29.59
CA THR A 2 -6.21 3.28 29.43
C THR A 2 -5.92 3.40 27.92
N THR A 3 -5.29 4.48 27.52
CA THR A 3 -4.78 4.66 26.16
C THR A 3 -3.62 3.68 25.98
N ALA A 4 -3.87 2.58 25.31
CA ALA A 4 -2.84 1.60 24.98
C ALA A 4 -1.80 2.25 24.04
N THR A 5 -0.53 1.95 24.27
CA THR A 5 0.56 2.39 23.39
C THR A 5 0.35 1.78 22.00
N ILE A 6 0.42 2.58 20.93
CA ILE A 6 0.30 2.09 19.55
C ILE A 6 1.50 1.19 19.26
N PRO A 7 1.30 -0.07 18.83
CA PRO A 7 2.39 -1.00 18.62
C PRO A 7 3.31 -0.55 17.47
N ARG A 8 4.64 -0.69 17.64
CA ARG A 8 5.61 -0.48 16.56
C ARG A 8 5.73 -1.73 15.69
N LYS A 9 4.59 -2.14 15.16
CA LYS A 9 4.43 -3.26 14.23
C LYS A 9 3.64 -2.80 13.03
N ALA A 10 4.11 -3.15 11.83
CA ALA A 10 3.54 -2.74 10.58
C ALA A 10 3.00 -3.95 9.80
N LEU A 11 1.89 -3.73 9.11
CA LEU A 11 1.33 -4.63 8.12
C LEU A 11 1.51 -4.03 6.75
N ILE A 12 2.19 -4.72 5.83
CA ILE A 12 2.22 -4.38 4.41
C ILE A 12 1.22 -5.28 3.69
N SER A 13 0.22 -4.69 3.04
CA SER A 13 -0.72 -5.47 2.22
C SER A 13 -0.16 -5.77 0.85
N ILE A 14 -0.48 -6.97 0.36
CA ILE A 14 -0.08 -7.52 -0.93
C ILE A 14 -1.36 -7.85 -1.70
N SER A 15 -1.42 -7.50 -2.99
CA SER A 15 -2.54 -7.90 -3.85
C SER A 15 -2.55 -9.42 -4.04
N SER A 16 -3.73 -10.01 -3.99
CA SER A 16 -3.96 -11.43 -4.30
C SER A 16 -4.25 -11.69 -5.77
N TYR A 17 -4.59 -10.64 -6.53
CA TYR A 17 -4.90 -10.78 -7.95
C TYR A 17 -3.63 -11.02 -8.77
N TYR A 18 -3.72 -11.92 -9.75
CA TYR A 18 -2.66 -12.20 -10.71
C TYR A 18 -3.28 -12.53 -12.07
N GLY A 19 -3.18 -11.61 -13.02
CA GLY A 19 -3.88 -11.73 -14.29
C GLY A 19 -3.27 -10.91 -15.42
N VAL A 20 -3.65 -11.25 -16.66
CA VAL A 20 -3.15 -10.57 -17.87
C VAL A 20 -3.82 -9.21 -18.01
N ILE A 21 -3.00 -8.14 -18.06
CA ILE A 21 -3.47 -6.79 -18.40
C ILE A 21 -2.61 -6.11 -19.45
N TYR A 22 -1.34 -6.49 -19.59
CA TYR A 22 -0.41 -5.85 -20.51
C TYR A 22 -0.64 -6.34 -21.97
N PRO A 23 -0.38 -5.45 -22.99
CA PRO A 23 -0.66 -5.79 -24.40
C PRO A 23 0.14 -6.97 -24.94
N ASP A 24 1.27 -7.27 -24.35
CA ASP A 24 2.13 -8.41 -24.72
C ASP A 24 1.71 -9.74 -24.08
N GLY A 25 0.63 -9.73 -23.29
CA GLY A 25 0.12 -10.90 -22.58
C GLY A 25 0.77 -11.17 -21.22
N THR A 26 1.68 -10.32 -20.76
CA THR A 26 2.25 -10.43 -19.42
C THR A 26 1.23 -10.05 -18.35
N LYS A 27 1.49 -10.47 -17.12
CA LYS A 27 0.55 -10.39 -16.01
C LYS A 27 0.92 -9.29 -15.04
N THR A 28 -0.11 -8.69 -14.46
CA THR A 28 0.04 -7.87 -13.26
C THR A 28 -0.10 -8.71 -12.00
N GLY A 29 0.47 -8.21 -10.93
CA GLY A 29 0.46 -8.76 -9.60
C GLY A 29 1.01 -7.72 -8.63
N LEU A 30 1.73 -8.16 -7.59
CA LEU A 30 2.50 -7.30 -6.73
C LEU A 30 3.67 -6.67 -7.49
N PHE A 31 3.76 -5.35 -7.49
CA PHE A 31 4.94 -4.64 -7.97
C PHE A 31 6.05 -4.76 -6.92
N PHE A 32 7.10 -5.52 -7.21
CA PHE A 32 8.08 -6.03 -6.22
C PHE A 32 8.65 -4.93 -5.32
N THR A 33 9.15 -3.84 -5.90
CA THR A 33 9.80 -2.76 -5.15
C THR A 33 8.81 -1.93 -4.30
N GLU A 34 7.51 -1.96 -4.61
CA GLU A 34 6.49 -1.27 -3.82
C GLU A 34 6.19 -1.93 -2.48
N ALA A 35 6.56 -3.19 -2.32
CA ALA A 35 6.55 -3.86 -1.02
C ALA A 35 7.95 -3.93 -0.40
N LEU A 36 9.01 -4.11 -1.21
CA LEU A 36 10.38 -4.19 -0.72
C LEU A 36 10.83 -2.89 -0.05
N HIS A 37 10.70 -1.74 -0.72
CA HIS A 37 11.18 -0.49 -0.17
C HIS A 37 10.48 -0.10 1.16
N PRO A 38 9.15 -0.19 1.29
CA PRO A 38 8.50 0.00 2.59
C PRO A 38 8.95 -1.02 3.64
N PHE A 39 9.15 -2.28 3.26
CA PHE A 39 9.66 -3.30 4.19
C PHE A 39 11.03 -2.91 4.75
N GLU A 40 11.95 -2.45 3.91
CA GLU A 40 13.28 -2.01 4.33
C GLU A 40 13.20 -0.78 5.24
N VAL A 41 12.48 0.27 4.82
CA VAL A 41 12.34 1.51 5.59
C VAL A 41 11.73 1.24 6.96
N LEU A 42 10.64 0.48 7.01
CA LEU A 42 9.95 0.16 8.27
C LEU A 42 10.82 -0.70 9.18
N THR A 43 11.52 -1.71 8.62
CA THR A 43 12.42 -2.57 9.41
C THR A 43 13.60 -1.76 9.95
N GLN A 44 14.22 -0.90 9.14
CA GLN A 44 15.31 -0.01 9.58
C GLN A 44 14.85 0.96 10.66
N ALA A 45 13.60 1.42 10.61
CA ALA A 45 12.98 2.25 11.63
C ALA A 45 12.56 1.46 12.90
N GLY A 46 12.85 0.16 12.99
CA GLY A 46 12.59 -0.68 14.16
C GLY A 46 11.16 -1.21 14.26
N PHE A 47 10.40 -1.24 13.17
CA PHE A 47 9.13 -1.95 13.14
C PHE A 47 9.34 -3.46 12.97
N GLU A 48 8.55 -4.26 13.68
CA GLU A 48 8.27 -5.62 13.23
C GLU A 48 7.33 -5.54 12.03
N VAL A 49 7.66 -6.21 10.91
CA VAL A 49 6.88 -6.12 9.67
C VAL A 49 6.30 -7.47 9.32
N ASP A 50 5.00 -7.52 9.10
CA ASP A 50 4.29 -8.65 8.51
C ASP A 50 3.77 -8.29 7.12
N LEU A 51 3.67 -9.30 6.25
CA LEU A 51 3.02 -9.20 4.95
C LEU A 51 1.71 -10.00 4.97
N ALA A 52 0.66 -9.44 4.38
CA ALA A 52 -0.60 -10.17 4.22
C ALA A 52 -1.28 -9.83 2.89
N SER A 53 -2.00 -10.80 2.34
CA SER A 53 -2.93 -10.57 1.25
C SER A 53 -4.33 -11.05 1.65
N GLU A 54 -5.36 -10.64 0.92
CA GLU A 54 -6.73 -11.03 1.27
C GLU A 54 -6.90 -12.55 1.32
N THR A 55 -6.29 -13.28 0.39
CA THR A 55 -6.43 -14.73 0.28
C THR A 55 -5.25 -15.53 0.83
N GLY A 56 -4.15 -14.89 1.22
CA GLY A 56 -2.88 -15.56 1.58
C GLY A 56 -2.07 -16.01 0.36
N THR A 57 -2.40 -15.52 -0.83
CA THR A 57 -1.68 -15.80 -2.08
C THR A 57 -1.28 -14.51 -2.77
N PHE A 58 -0.33 -14.58 -3.70
CA PHE A 58 0.10 -13.46 -4.54
C PHE A 58 0.69 -13.96 -5.85
N GLY A 59 0.87 -13.07 -6.81
CA GLY A 59 1.75 -13.22 -7.97
C GLY A 59 2.58 -11.96 -8.14
N LEU A 60 3.77 -12.06 -8.69
CA LEU A 60 4.60 -10.89 -8.98
C LEU A 60 4.19 -10.28 -10.32
N ASP A 61 4.15 -8.97 -10.39
CA ASP A 61 3.92 -8.23 -11.62
C ASP A 61 5.10 -8.40 -12.57
N ASP A 62 4.86 -8.94 -13.78
CA ASP A 62 5.92 -9.25 -14.75
C ASP A 62 6.70 -8.00 -15.18
N LEU A 63 6.03 -6.83 -15.28
CA LEU A 63 6.68 -5.57 -15.63
C LEU A 63 7.64 -5.13 -14.53
N SER A 64 7.29 -5.36 -13.26
CA SER A 64 8.11 -5.01 -12.11
C SER A 64 9.44 -5.75 -12.05
N LEU A 65 9.54 -6.90 -12.72
CA LEU A 65 10.73 -7.75 -12.76
C LEU A 65 11.68 -7.43 -13.93
N THR A 66 11.31 -6.48 -14.79
CA THR A 66 12.16 -6.06 -15.90
C THR A 66 13.34 -5.21 -15.41
N ASP A 67 14.44 -5.19 -16.16
CA ASP A 67 15.64 -4.38 -15.82
C ASP A 67 15.34 -2.87 -15.70
N ARG A 68 14.20 -2.41 -16.21
CA ARG A 68 13.74 -1.03 -16.04
C ARG A 68 13.37 -0.70 -14.59
N PHE A 69 12.80 -1.68 -13.88
CA PHE A 69 12.23 -1.47 -12.53
C PHE A 69 12.94 -2.31 -11.46
N LEU A 70 13.72 -3.30 -11.87
CA LEU A 70 14.43 -4.19 -10.97
C LEU A 70 15.92 -4.26 -11.35
N ALA A 71 16.73 -3.44 -10.70
CA ALA A 71 18.15 -3.33 -10.96
C ALA A 71 18.94 -3.14 -9.66
N GLY A 72 20.29 -3.26 -9.74
CA GLY A 72 21.16 -2.99 -8.60
C GLY A 72 20.84 -3.82 -7.37
N ASP A 73 20.73 -3.14 -6.22
CA ASP A 73 20.50 -3.78 -4.92
C ASP A 73 19.12 -4.46 -4.85
N ASP A 74 18.09 -3.88 -5.46
CA ASP A 74 16.75 -4.48 -5.50
C ASP A 74 16.75 -5.84 -6.23
N LYS A 75 17.51 -5.94 -7.32
CA LYS A 75 17.69 -7.20 -8.06
C LYS A 75 18.44 -8.22 -7.21
N ALA A 76 19.48 -7.80 -6.50
CA ALA A 76 20.22 -8.67 -5.59
C ALA A 76 19.33 -9.20 -4.45
N VAL A 77 18.42 -8.37 -3.93
CA VAL A 77 17.41 -8.82 -2.97
C VAL A 77 16.47 -9.84 -3.61
N TYR A 78 15.92 -9.54 -4.78
CA TYR A 78 15.00 -10.44 -5.51
C TYR A 78 15.61 -11.83 -5.73
N GLU A 79 16.89 -11.89 -6.12
CA GLU A 79 17.62 -13.12 -6.40
C GLU A 79 18.07 -13.88 -5.12
N ASN A 80 17.96 -13.27 -3.95
CA ASN A 80 18.35 -13.89 -2.68
C ASN A 80 17.13 -14.48 -1.92
N PRO A 81 16.85 -15.80 -2.02
CA PRO A 81 15.70 -16.40 -1.36
C PRO A 81 15.75 -16.33 0.18
N ASN A 82 16.93 -16.09 0.76
CA ASN A 82 17.13 -15.99 2.20
C ASN A 82 17.01 -14.53 2.72
N HIS A 83 16.81 -13.55 1.84
CA HIS A 83 16.57 -12.18 2.28
C HIS A 83 15.30 -12.13 3.14
N PRO A 84 15.28 -11.42 4.28
CA PRO A 84 14.13 -11.39 5.19
C PRO A 84 12.80 -11.05 4.51
N PHE A 85 12.81 -10.13 3.55
CA PHE A 85 11.63 -9.80 2.74
C PHE A 85 11.11 -11.01 1.95
N ASN A 86 11.99 -11.73 1.24
CA ASN A 86 11.61 -12.90 0.44
C ASN A 86 11.12 -14.06 1.31
N VAL A 87 11.70 -14.25 2.49
CA VAL A 87 11.21 -15.23 3.47
C VAL A 87 9.80 -14.85 3.94
N LYS A 88 9.56 -13.58 4.27
CA LYS A 88 8.22 -13.08 4.65
C LYS A 88 7.22 -13.28 3.52
N LEU A 89 7.58 -12.91 2.30
CA LEU A 89 6.69 -12.97 1.14
C LEU A 89 6.36 -14.40 0.73
N ASN A 90 7.38 -15.26 0.60
CA ASN A 90 7.20 -16.60 0.02
C ASN A 90 6.80 -17.69 1.03
N SER A 91 7.14 -17.50 2.33
CA SER A 91 6.97 -18.55 3.35
C SER A 91 6.12 -18.14 4.54
N GLN A 92 5.89 -16.83 4.75
CA GLN A 92 5.21 -16.30 5.93
C GLN A 92 4.09 -15.30 5.57
N LEU A 93 3.69 -15.24 4.29
CA LEU A 93 2.58 -14.40 3.86
C LEU A 93 1.30 -14.83 4.59
N LYS A 94 0.67 -13.89 5.28
CA LYS A 94 -0.54 -14.13 6.04
C LYS A 94 -1.79 -13.97 5.18
N LYS A 95 -2.84 -14.69 5.50
CA LYS A 95 -4.17 -14.41 5.00
C LYS A 95 -4.83 -13.35 5.87
N ALA A 96 -5.57 -12.41 5.26
CA ALA A 96 -6.20 -11.32 6.01
C ALA A 96 -7.13 -11.81 7.12
N SER A 97 -7.85 -12.93 6.92
CA SER A 97 -8.71 -13.54 7.93
C SER A 97 -7.98 -14.05 9.18
N ASP A 98 -6.67 -14.28 9.09
CA ASP A 98 -5.87 -14.87 10.16
C ASP A 98 -5.07 -13.79 10.94
N LEU A 99 -5.26 -12.50 10.57
CA LEU A 99 -4.57 -11.39 11.21
C LEU A 99 -5.11 -11.12 12.61
N ARG A 100 -4.21 -10.90 13.53
CA ARG A 100 -4.48 -10.26 14.82
C ARG A 100 -4.34 -8.76 14.65
N LYS A 101 -5.42 -8.12 14.20
CA LYS A 101 -5.45 -6.72 13.74
C LYS A 101 -4.96 -5.74 14.81
N GLU A 102 -5.24 -6.04 16.08
CA GLU A 102 -4.83 -5.25 17.23
C GLU A 102 -3.31 -5.14 17.44
N GLU A 103 -2.53 -5.98 16.77
CA GLU A 103 -1.06 -5.95 16.89
C GLU A 103 -0.40 -4.86 16.05
N TYR A 104 -1.10 -4.30 15.04
CA TYR A 104 -0.47 -3.36 14.10
C TYR A 104 -0.76 -1.91 14.46
N GLY A 105 0.29 -1.07 14.44
CA GLY A 105 0.19 0.37 14.60
C GLY A 105 0.35 1.14 13.30
N LEU A 106 0.79 0.46 12.22
CA LEU A 106 0.94 1.02 10.89
C LEU A 106 0.45 0.03 9.85
N PHE A 107 -0.37 0.50 8.90
CA PHE A 107 -0.77 -0.23 7.69
C PHE A 107 -0.15 0.43 6.47
N PHE A 108 0.44 -0.35 5.56
CA PHE A 108 1.00 0.13 4.30
C PHE A 108 0.43 -0.69 3.13
N GLY A 109 -0.37 -0.05 2.27
CA GLY A 109 -0.90 -0.65 1.05
C GLY A 109 0.14 -0.61 -0.06
N SER A 110 0.87 -1.71 -0.29
CA SER A 110 1.67 -1.90 -1.50
C SER A 110 0.76 -2.26 -2.67
N ALA A 111 1.25 -2.13 -3.89
CA ALA A 111 0.38 -2.34 -5.05
C ALA A 111 1.12 -2.94 -6.26
N GLY A 112 0.71 -2.59 -7.36
CA GLY A 112 0.80 -2.93 -8.76
C GLY A 112 -0.61 -2.78 -9.32
N HIS A 113 -0.82 -2.85 -10.61
CA HIS A 113 -2.16 -2.73 -11.21
C HIS A 113 -3.16 -3.77 -10.69
N ALA A 114 -2.66 -4.90 -10.17
CA ALA A 114 -3.47 -5.95 -9.55
C ALA A 114 -4.38 -5.42 -8.43
N ALA A 115 -3.93 -4.39 -7.69
CA ALA A 115 -4.72 -3.77 -6.63
C ALA A 115 -6.04 -3.17 -7.11
N LEU A 116 -6.14 -2.74 -8.38
CA LEU A 116 -7.39 -2.24 -8.96
C LEU A 116 -8.48 -3.31 -9.00
N TYR A 117 -8.09 -4.59 -9.06
CA TYR A 117 -9.01 -5.72 -9.21
C TYR A 117 -9.46 -6.33 -7.87
N ASP A 118 -8.63 -6.27 -6.83
CA ASP A 118 -8.94 -6.94 -5.57
C ASP A 118 -9.11 -6.00 -4.36
N TYR A 119 -8.33 -4.93 -4.25
CA TYR A 119 -8.37 -4.04 -3.08
C TYR A 119 -9.74 -3.38 -2.81
N PRO A 120 -10.53 -2.98 -3.82
CA PRO A 120 -11.87 -2.45 -3.56
C PRO A 120 -12.81 -3.41 -2.83
N SER A 121 -12.55 -4.73 -2.92
CA SER A 121 -13.35 -5.79 -2.27
C SER A 121 -12.57 -6.57 -1.20
N ALA A 122 -11.35 -6.18 -0.88
CA ALA A 122 -10.48 -6.84 0.11
C ALA A 122 -10.91 -6.50 1.55
N GLY A 123 -12.06 -7.00 1.98
CA GLY A 123 -12.68 -6.65 3.25
C GLY A 123 -11.80 -6.91 4.46
N GLY A 124 -11.02 -7.99 4.46
CA GLY A 124 -10.11 -8.31 5.57
C GLY A 124 -8.94 -7.34 5.70
N LEU A 125 -8.38 -6.88 4.55
CA LEU A 125 -7.32 -5.85 4.53
C LEU A 125 -7.88 -4.47 4.90
N GLN A 126 -9.09 -4.12 4.40
CA GLN A 126 -9.76 -2.87 4.76
C GLN A 126 -10.05 -2.81 6.27
N GLU A 127 -10.53 -3.90 6.86
CA GLU A 127 -10.74 -4.00 8.31
C GLU A 127 -9.43 -3.88 9.11
N ALA A 128 -8.31 -4.43 8.61
CA ALA A 128 -7.01 -4.28 9.26
C ALA A 128 -6.54 -2.82 9.24
N ALA A 129 -6.68 -2.12 8.11
CA ALA A 129 -6.38 -0.70 7.99
C ALA A 129 -7.30 0.15 8.89
N GLN A 130 -8.60 -0.19 8.95
CA GLN A 130 -9.57 0.49 9.81
C GLN A 130 -9.25 0.32 11.30
N ASP A 131 -8.83 -0.87 11.72
CA ASP A 131 -8.43 -1.11 13.09
C ASP A 131 -7.19 -0.28 13.49
N VAL A 132 -6.17 -0.24 12.61
CA VAL A 132 -5.01 0.65 12.78
C VAL A 132 -5.45 2.11 12.91
N TRP A 133 -6.33 2.58 12.01
CA TRP A 133 -6.87 3.94 12.06
C TRP A 133 -7.61 4.24 13.35
N THR A 134 -8.52 3.36 13.75
CA THR A 134 -9.37 3.53 14.94
C THR A 134 -8.56 3.62 16.23
N ARG A 135 -7.45 2.91 16.31
CA ARG A 135 -6.53 2.96 17.44
C ARG A 135 -5.53 4.13 17.38
N GLY A 136 -5.64 5.01 16.38
CA GLY A 136 -4.82 6.20 16.24
C GLY A 136 -3.52 5.97 15.47
N GLY A 137 -3.33 4.82 14.84
CA GLY A 137 -2.16 4.48 14.02
C GLY A 137 -2.15 5.16 12.65
N ILE A 138 -1.17 4.79 11.84
CA ILE A 138 -0.90 5.38 10.52
C ILE A 138 -1.40 4.43 9.41
N VAL A 139 -2.07 4.97 8.39
CA VAL A 139 -2.45 4.25 7.18
C VAL A 139 -1.76 4.90 5.99
N ALA A 140 -0.95 4.12 5.29
CA ALA A 140 -0.21 4.56 4.12
C ALA A 140 -0.50 3.65 2.92
N CYS A 141 -0.40 4.20 1.69
CA CYS A 141 -0.52 3.46 0.44
C CYS A 141 0.40 4.04 -0.63
N VAL A 142 0.72 3.24 -1.66
CA VAL A 142 1.49 3.69 -2.82
C VAL A 142 0.85 3.22 -4.13
N CYS A 143 1.08 3.96 -5.22
CA CYS A 143 0.72 3.58 -6.59
C CYS A 143 -0.80 3.36 -6.74
N HIS A 144 -1.24 2.12 -6.98
CA HIS A 144 -2.66 1.74 -7.03
C HIS A 144 -3.25 1.39 -5.65
N GLY A 145 -2.42 1.30 -4.60
CA GLY A 145 -2.85 0.98 -3.24
C GLY A 145 -3.97 1.86 -2.68
N PRO A 146 -4.03 3.17 -3.00
CA PRO A 146 -5.12 4.04 -2.52
C PRO A 146 -6.54 3.61 -2.88
N VAL A 147 -6.75 2.71 -3.86
CA VAL A 147 -8.09 2.16 -4.16
C VAL A 147 -8.66 1.29 -3.03
N LEU A 148 -7.85 0.93 -2.05
CA LEU A 148 -8.29 0.26 -0.82
C LEU A 148 -8.99 1.24 0.14
N LEU A 149 -8.56 2.51 0.14
CA LEU A 149 -8.94 3.50 1.16
C LEU A 149 -10.42 3.89 1.18
N PRO A 150 -11.17 3.90 0.05
CA PRO A 150 -12.62 4.11 0.09
C PRO A 150 -13.36 3.14 1.02
N GLY A 151 -12.89 1.90 1.14
CA GLY A 151 -13.45 0.88 2.03
C GLY A 151 -12.99 0.97 3.48
N VAL A 152 -12.02 1.81 3.79
CA VAL A 152 -11.53 2.03 5.16
C VAL A 152 -12.33 3.14 5.81
N VAL A 153 -13.32 2.76 6.62
CA VAL A 153 -14.29 3.70 7.22
C VAL A 153 -13.86 4.12 8.62
N ASP A 154 -13.88 5.43 8.89
CA ASP A 154 -13.72 5.95 10.24
C ASP A 154 -15.02 5.75 11.02
N PRO A 155 -15.04 4.92 12.08
CA PRO A 155 -16.25 4.69 12.86
C PRO A 155 -16.82 5.94 13.52
N ALA A 156 -16.00 6.97 13.73
CA ALA A 156 -16.46 8.22 14.35
C ALA A 156 -17.30 9.08 13.39
N SER A 157 -17.00 9.05 12.10
CA SER A 157 -17.70 9.85 11.09
C SER A 157 -18.65 9.02 10.21
N GLY A 158 -18.42 7.70 10.11
CA GLY A 158 -19.11 6.83 9.16
C GLY A 158 -18.67 7.03 7.70
N LYS A 159 -17.59 7.80 7.47
CA LYS A 159 -17.05 8.12 6.15
C LYS A 159 -15.67 7.47 5.96
N SER A 160 -15.19 7.43 4.71
CA SER A 160 -13.82 6.99 4.45
C SER A 160 -12.80 7.84 5.21
N ILE A 161 -11.69 7.23 5.63
CA ILE A 161 -10.59 7.94 6.27
C ILE A 161 -9.94 9.00 5.38
N ILE A 162 -10.22 8.99 4.07
CA ILE A 162 -9.74 9.99 3.11
C ILE A 162 -10.74 11.10 2.80
N ASP A 163 -11.96 11.05 3.34
CA ASP A 163 -12.98 12.12 3.16
C ASP A 163 -12.38 13.50 3.49
N GLY A 164 -12.45 14.42 2.53
CA GLY A 164 -11.93 15.78 2.63
C GLY A 164 -10.40 15.90 2.72
N LYS A 165 -9.65 14.85 2.41
CA LYS A 165 -8.18 14.89 2.41
C LYS A 165 -7.61 14.92 1.00
N THR A 166 -6.45 15.56 0.86
CA THR A 166 -5.66 15.47 -0.37
C THR A 166 -4.85 14.18 -0.36
N VAL A 167 -4.99 13.37 -1.39
CA VAL A 167 -4.29 12.10 -1.59
C VAL A 167 -3.69 12.03 -3.00
N THR A 168 -2.73 11.13 -3.20
CA THR A 168 -2.16 10.83 -4.50
C THR A 168 -2.16 9.33 -4.76
N GLY A 169 -1.92 8.94 -5.99
CA GLY A 169 -1.75 7.57 -6.43
C GLY A 169 -1.42 7.54 -7.92
N PHE A 170 -1.42 6.36 -8.53
CA PHE A 170 -1.01 6.22 -9.91
C PHE A 170 -1.90 7.03 -10.84
N THR A 171 -1.28 7.68 -11.84
CA THR A 171 -1.97 8.69 -12.67
C THR A 171 -2.56 8.06 -13.93
N VAL A 172 -3.65 8.65 -14.44
CA VAL A 172 -4.22 8.29 -15.75
C VAL A 172 -3.18 8.40 -16.88
N GLU A 173 -2.32 9.42 -16.81
CA GLU A 173 -1.24 9.60 -17.78
C GLU A 173 -0.24 8.43 -17.73
N GLY A 174 0.07 7.93 -16.53
CA GLY A 174 0.90 6.72 -16.35
C GLY A 174 0.28 5.49 -17.01
N GLU A 175 -1.04 5.30 -16.86
CA GLU A 175 -1.77 4.19 -17.52
C GLU A 175 -1.67 4.26 -19.04
N ILE A 176 -1.80 5.48 -19.60
CA ILE A 176 -1.67 5.71 -21.06
C ILE A 176 -0.24 5.40 -21.53
N VAL A 177 0.78 5.85 -20.79
CA VAL A 177 2.19 5.59 -21.11
C VAL A 177 2.50 4.10 -21.06
N LEU A 178 1.94 3.36 -20.10
CA LEU A 178 2.08 1.90 -19.99
C LEU A 178 1.17 1.13 -20.93
N LYS A 179 0.29 1.81 -21.69
CA LYS A 179 -0.66 1.23 -22.66
C LYS A 179 -1.66 0.24 -22.05
N VAL A 180 -2.03 0.46 -20.80
CA VAL A 180 -3.02 -0.37 -20.08
C VAL A 180 -4.35 0.33 -19.88
N PHE A 181 -4.46 1.63 -20.16
CA PHE A 181 -5.66 2.45 -19.95
C PHE A 181 -6.91 1.86 -20.57
N ASP A 182 -6.84 1.45 -21.88
CA ASP A 182 -7.97 0.88 -22.59
C ASP A 182 -8.41 -0.47 -21.99
N LYS A 183 -7.44 -1.29 -21.56
CA LYS A 183 -7.71 -2.58 -20.89
C LYS A 183 -8.41 -2.37 -19.56
N LEU A 184 -7.90 -1.50 -18.71
CA LEU A 184 -8.49 -1.18 -17.39
C LEU A 184 -9.91 -0.63 -17.55
N THR A 185 -10.12 0.27 -18.52
CA THR A 185 -11.43 0.82 -18.84
C THR A 185 -12.40 -0.27 -19.31
N SER A 186 -11.95 -1.18 -20.19
CA SER A 186 -12.79 -2.27 -20.70
C SER A 186 -13.13 -3.30 -19.62
N ASP A 187 -12.27 -3.48 -18.63
CA ASP A 187 -12.50 -4.37 -17.49
C ASP A 187 -13.45 -3.73 -16.45
N GLY A 188 -13.74 -2.44 -16.59
CA GLY A 188 -14.66 -1.72 -15.70
C GLY A 188 -14.12 -1.48 -14.30
N VAL A 189 -12.79 -1.45 -14.14
CA VAL A 189 -12.17 -1.11 -12.85
C VAL A 189 -12.06 0.40 -12.71
N ASP A 190 -12.28 0.91 -11.49
CA ASP A 190 -12.03 2.32 -11.20
C ASP A 190 -10.53 2.59 -11.14
N LEU A 191 -10.07 3.63 -11.83
CA LEU A 191 -8.72 4.14 -11.66
C LEU A 191 -8.58 4.81 -10.28
N VAL A 192 -7.34 5.01 -9.82
CA VAL A 192 -7.10 5.60 -8.49
C VAL A 192 -7.83 6.93 -8.32
N VAL A 193 -7.73 7.82 -9.31
CA VAL A 193 -8.40 9.13 -9.26
C VAL A 193 -9.92 8.99 -9.09
N ASP A 194 -10.55 8.06 -9.80
CA ASP A 194 -11.99 7.83 -9.71
C ASP A 194 -12.39 7.28 -8.34
N ALA A 195 -11.66 6.27 -7.87
CA ALA A 195 -11.94 5.63 -6.59
C ALA A 195 -11.83 6.60 -5.40
N VAL A 196 -10.76 7.41 -5.35
CA VAL A 196 -10.55 8.34 -4.23
C VAL A 196 -11.49 9.54 -4.30
N THR A 197 -11.80 10.03 -5.51
CA THR A 197 -12.76 11.14 -5.69
C THR A 197 -14.19 10.73 -5.32
N LYS A 198 -14.60 9.50 -5.64
CA LYS A 198 -15.89 8.93 -5.18
C LYS A 198 -15.97 8.84 -3.65
N ALA A 199 -14.85 8.76 -2.96
CA ALA A 199 -14.76 8.78 -1.50
C ALA A 199 -14.53 10.20 -0.92
N GLU A 200 -14.87 11.25 -1.71
CA GLU A 200 -14.80 12.67 -1.33
C GLU A 200 -13.38 13.15 -0.98
N ALA A 201 -12.33 12.53 -1.54
CA ALA A 201 -10.95 13.00 -1.41
C ALA A 201 -10.55 13.88 -2.59
N ASP A 202 -9.64 14.84 -2.34
CA ASP A 202 -8.99 15.65 -3.37
C ASP A 202 -7.79 14.88 -3.94
N TYR A 203 -7.86 14.52 -5.22
CA TYR A 203 -6.74 13.87 -5.88
C TYR A 203 -5.68 14.88 -6.36
N SER A 204 -4.41 14.63 -6.05
CA SER A 204 -3.27 15.42 -6.50
C SER A 204 -2.24 14.54 -7.20
N SER A 205 -1.83 14.92 -8.41
CA SER A 205 -0.86 14.19 -9.23
C SER A 205 0.54 14.83 -9.19
N PRO A 206 1.61 14.05 -9.40
CA PRO A 206 2.94 14.58 -9.68
C PRO A 206 2.95 15.36 -11.01
N MET A 207 4.03 16.12 -11.25
CA MET A 207 4.22 16.84 -12.53
C MET A 207 4.41 15.86 -13.70
N HIS A 208 5.14 14.76 -13.45
CA HIS A 208 5.29 13.67 -14.40
C HIS A 208 4.90 12.34 -13.74
N PRO A 209 4.29 11.39 -14.46
CA PRO A 209 3.63 10.21 -13.88
C PRO A 209 4.56 9.25 -13.12
N PHE A 210 5.86 9.38 -13.33
CA PHE A 210 6.87 8.51 -12.68
C PHE A 210 7.81 9.26 -11.73
N ASP A 211 7.55 10.55 -11.45
CA ASP A 211 8.29 11.29 -10.44
C ASP A 211 8.00 10.75 -9.03
N ASP A 212 8.99 10.80 -8.13
CA ASP A 212 8.76 10.59 -6.72
C ASP A 212 7.86 11.70 -6.16
N TYR A 213 6.67 11.32 -5.75
CA TYR A 213 5.67 12.25 -5.21
C TYR A 213 4.85 11.57 -4.13
N SER A 214 4.94 12.07 -2.91
CA SER A 214 4.19 11.53 -1.77
C SER A 214 3.59 12.65 -0.92
N ILE A 215 2.41 12.39 -0.35
CA ILE A 215 1.61 13.34 0.44
C ILE A 215 1.38 12.78 1.83
N THR A 216 1.45 13.67 2.82
CA THR A 216 1.00 13.42 4.20
C THR A 216 -0.26 14.25 4.46
N ALA A 217 -1.38 13.60 4.73
CA ALA A 217 -2.65 14.21 5.11
C ALA A 217 -3.04 13.73 6.53
N GLY A 218 -2.35 14.26 7.53
CA GLY A 218 -2.45 13.82 8.92
C GLY A 218 -1.92 12.40 9.07
N ARG A 219 -2.79 11.44 9.42
CA ARG A 219 -2.43 10.02 9.59
C ARG A 219 -2.60 9.17 8.33
N VAL A 220 -2.95 9.79 7.20
CA VAL A 220 -3.00 9.15 5.89
C VAL A 220 -1.80 9.62 5.07
N ILE A 221 -1.03 8.67 4.54
CA ILE A 221 0.12 8.93 3.67
C ILE A 221 -0.11 8.22 2.34
N THR A 222 0.11 8.91 1.23
CA THR A 222 -0.01 8.32 -0.10
C THR A 222 1.19 8.65 -0.97
N GLY A 223 1.62 7.72 -1.80
CA GLY A 223 2.66 7.87 -2.82
C GLY A 223 2.11 7.55 -4.21
N ALA A 224 2.61 8.26 -5.24
CA ALA A 224 2.02 8.23 -6.56
C ALA A 224 2.35 6.97 -7.38
N ASN A 225 3.53 6.37 -7.21
CA ASN A 225 4.07 5.37 -8.13
C ASN A 225 5.22 4.58 -7.48
N PRO A 226 5.86 3.60 -8.15
CA PRO A 226 6.96 2.83 -7.58
C PRO A 226 8.14 3.67 -7.06
N ALA A 227 8.46 4.81 -7.70
CA ALA A 227 9.52 5.70 -7.22
C ALA A 227 9.18 6.35 -5.88
N SER A 228 7.89 6.45 -5.56
CA SER A 228 7.39 7.04 -4.32
C SER A 228 7.27 6.04 -3.16
N ALA A 229 7.58 4.76 -3.36
CA ALA A 229 7.38 3.74 -2.33
C ALA A 229 8.25 3.99 -1.09
N ARG A 230 9.51 4.38 -1.30
CA ARG A 230 10.44 4.70 -0.21
C ARG A 230 10.04 5.98 0.51
N SER A 231 9.80 7.08 -0.21
CA SER A 231 9.43 8.37 0.37
C SER A 231 8.10 8.31 1.14
N ALA A 232 7.11 7.56 0.64
CA ALA A 232 5.84 7.33 1.34
C ALA A 232 6.06 6.56 2.65
N ALA A 233 6.92 5.54 2.67
CA ALA A 233 7.24 4.79 3.88
C ALA A 233 8.00 5.65 4.91
N GLU A 234 8.96 6.47 4.46
CA GLU A 234 9.69 7.41 5.33
C GLU A 234 8.74 8.44 5.97
N ARG A 235 7.79 8.98 5.19
CA ARG A 235 6.73 9.85 5.73
C ARG A 235 5.83 9.12 6.71
N ALA A 236 5.51 7.85 6.47
CA ALA A 236 4.72 7.05 7.38
C ALA A 236 5.44 6.81 8.72
N VAL A 237 6.76 6.56 8.69
CA VAL A 237 7.60 6.47 9.90
C VAL A 237 7.61 7.81 10.64
N THR A 238 7.85 8.92 9.94
CA THR A 238 7.86 10.26 10.54
C THR A 238 6.52 10.55 11.22
N ALA A 239 5.40 10.34 10.52
CA ALA A 239 4.08 10.56 11.08
C ALA A 239 3.78 9.64 12.29
N PHE A 240 4.29 8.39 12.28
CA PHE A 240 4.15 7.48 13.42
C PHE A 240 4.96 7.96 14.64
N ASP A 241 6.17 8.46 14.43
CA ASP A 241 7.03 8.95 15.51
C ASP A 241 6.51 10.25 16.16
N GLU A 242 5.71 11.01 15.40
CA GLU A 242 5.01 12.23 15.88
C GLU A 242 3.69 11.94 16.61
N LEU A 243 3.22 10.68 16.62
CA LEU A 243 1.99 10.34 17.34
C LEU A 243 2.13 10.61 18.85
N PRO A 244 1.07 11.08 19.52
CA PRO A 244 1.09 11.33 20.96
C PRO A 244 1.49 10.06 21.73
N ARG A 245 2.64 10.10 22.39
CA ARG A 245 3.06 9.02 23.30
C ARG A 245 2.35 9.19 24.63
N VAL A 246 1.66 8.14 25.06
CA VAL A 246 1.16 8.10 26.43
C VAL A 246 2.37 7.99 27.35
N ALA A 247 2.57 9.00 28.21
CA ALA A 247 3.60 8.92 29.24
C ALA A 247 3.31 7.70 30.13
N PRO A 248 4.33 6.90 30.50
CA PRO A 248 4.13 5.83 31.46
C PRO A 248 3.57 6.46 32.74
N THR A 249 2.43 5.97 33.20
CA THR A 249 1.91 6.29 34.54
C THR A 249 2.90 5.74 35.56
N THR A 250 3.63 6.65 36.21
CA THR A 250 4.50 6.35 37.38
C THR A 250 3.68 5.85 38.55
#